data_237d09cec394ac4b0c4aaf62cc1502de
#
_entry.id   237d09cec394ac4b0c4aaf62cc1502de
#
_cell.length_a   1.000
_cell.length_b   1.000
_cell.length_c   1.000
_cell.angle_alpha   90.00
_cell.angle_beta   90.00
_cell.angle_gamma   90.00
#
_symmetry.space_group_name_H-M   'P 1'
#
loop_
_entity.id
_entity.type
_entity.pdbx_description
1 polymer ?
#
loop_
_entity_poly.entity_id
_entity_poly.type
_entity_poly.pdbx_seq_one_letter_code
_entity_poly.pdbx_strand_id
1 'polypeptide(L)'
;MNADTDNSVTTQEEEEFHLSFKKYTRPEYPLEEERKLLEALQRGDAEPGRQALDEILAAPFFANPFRHIQYRAMELAILLSRTGLGPGFTAKAVLEANDQYIKLIREADSIEELADALRRIVDAIAGQIASLRGIHHASSLKRAERFIQENFTRRIGLKEVAEASGFSAAYFSTIFNEEMGENLSSYLNRLRVERAGYMLTATNPSLSPLPDNSRLNESYTL
;
A
#
# COMPACT_ATOMS: atom_id res chain seq x y z
N MET A 1 -42.98 48.72 -13.29
CA MET A 1 -41.66 49.37 -13.11
C MET A 1 -41.05 48.80 -11.86
N ASN A 2 -40.34 47.67 -11.95
CA ASN A 2 -39.45 47.07 -10.92
C ASN A 2 -38.93 45.72 -11.45
N ALA A 3 -38.05 45.77 -12.46
CA ALA A 3 -37.38 44.57 -12.97
C ALA A 3 -35.85 44.74 -13.15
N ASP A 4 -35.31 45.93 -12.82
CA ASP A 4 -33.88 46.24 -13.09
C ASP A 4 -32.96 46.16 -11.85
N THR A 5 -33.50 45.90 -10.65
CA THR A 5 -32.70 45.90 -9.41
C THR A 5 -32.16 44.53 -9.05
N ASP A 6 -32.66 43.43 -9.60
CA ASP A 6 -32.23 42.06 -9.22
C ASP A 6 -31.04 41.56 -10.04
N ASN A 7 -30.78 42.12 -11.21
CA ASN A 7 -29.69 41.71 -12.10
C ASN A 7 -28.34 42.40 -11.79
N SER A 8 -28.35 43.50 -11.01
CA SER A 8 -27.13 44.24 -10.66
C SER A 8 -26.41 43.66 -9.42
N VAL A 9 -27.15 43.03 -8.51
CA VAL A 9 -26.61 42.42 -7.32
C VAL A 9 -25.88 41.11 -7.65
N THR A 10 -26.46 40.29 -8.55
CA THR A 10 -25.85 39.04 -9.03
C THR A 10 -24.53 39.30 -9.77
N THR A 11 -24.46 40.37 -10.55
CA THR A 11 -23.26 40.72 -11.34
C THR A 11 -22.12 41.23 -10.42
N GLN A 12 -22.44 41.96 -9.36
CA GLN A 12 -21.44 42.42 -8.39
C GLN A 12 -20.88 41.28 -7.52
N GLU A 13 -21.73 40.36 -7.09
CA GLU A 13 -21.28 39.17 -6.34
C GLU A 13 -20.42 38.23 -7.21
N GLU A 14 -20.77 38.08 -8.50
CA GLU A 14 -19.96 37.33 -9.48
C GLU A 14 -18.63 38.04 -9.77
N GLU A 15 -18.58 39.35 -9.88
CA GLU A 15 -17.35 40.12 -10.05
C GLU A 15 -16.48 40.12 -8.79
N GLU A 16 -17.05 40.24 -7.59
CA GLU A 16 -16.33 40.10 -6.34
C GLU A 16 -15.78 38.68 -6.16
N PHE A 17 -16.56 37.67 -6.55
CA PHE A 17 -16.10 36.29 -6.55
C PHE A 17 -14.93 36.09 -7.54
N HIS A 18 -15.04 36.60 -8.77
CA HIS A 18 -13.94 36.56 -9.75
C HIS A 18 -12.74 37.40 -9.39
N LEU A 19 -12.91 38.55 -8.73
CA LEU A 19 -11.83 39.40 -8.25
C LEU A 19 -11.14 38.80 -7.03
N SER A 20 -11.87 38.13 -6.16
CA SER A 20 -11.28 37.38 -5.05
C SER A 20 -10.42 36.22 -5.55
N PHE A 21 -10.82 35.54 -6.62
CA PHE A 21 -10.04 34.50 -7.30
C PHE A 21 -8.76 35.03 -7.99
N LYS A 22 -8.77 36.26 -8.51
CA LYS A 22 -7.61 36.89 -9.17
C LYS A 22 -6.62 37.51 -8.20
N LYS A 23 -7.04 37.89 -6.99
CA LYS A 23 -6.21 38.56 -6.00
C LYS A 23 -5.35 37.63 -5.16
N TYR A 24 -5.69 36.34 -5.15
CA TYR A 24 -4.81 35.32 -4.59
C TYR A 24 -3.87 34.85 -5.69
N THR A 25 -2.61 35.27 -5.66
CA THR A 25 -1.52 34.48 -6.23
C THR A 25 -1.70 33.10 -5.67
N ARG A 26 -2.24 32.15 -6.48
CA ARG A 26 -2.45 30.77 -6.04
C ARG A 26 -1.07 30.25 -5.65
N PRO A 27 -0.78 29.99 -4.38
CA PRO A 27 0.43 29.25 -4.04
C PRO A 27 0.35 27.94 -4.82
N GLU A 28 1.45 27.56 -5.43
CA GLU A 28 1.52 26.35 -6.23
C GLU A 28 1.11 25.16 -5.37
N TYR A 29 0.19 24.34 -5.89
CA TYR A 29 -0.24 23.15 -5.19
C TYR A 29 0.95 22.19 -5.06
N PRO A 30 1.20 21.54 -3.90
CA PRO A 30 2.35 20.69 -3.65
C PRO A 30 2.21 19.31 -4.33
N LEU A 31 2.26 19.29 -5.67
CA LEU A 31 2.07 18.08 -6.48
C LEU A 31 3.14 17.01 -6.24
N GLU A 32 4.36 17.43 -5.93
CA GLU A 32 5.46 16.50 -5.68
C GLU A 32 5.26 15.77 -4.34
N GLU A 33 4.81 16.46 -3.32
CA GLU A 33 4.47 15.91 -2.01
C GLU A 33 3.26 14.99 -2.10
N GLU A 34 2.24 15.37 -2.90
CA GLU A 34 1.11 14.51 -3.20
C GLU A 34 1.55 13.22 -3.89
N ARG A 35 2.47 13.30 -4.86
CA ARG A 35 3.03 12.12 -5.53
C ARG A 35 3.75 11.20 -4.55
N LYS A 36 4.58 11.76 -3.65
CA LYS A 36 5.25 10.99 -2.58
C LYS A 36 4.24 10.29 -1.67
N LEU A 37 3.17 10.99 -1.28
CA LEU A 37 2.10 10.45 -0.45
C LEU A 37 1.41 9.26 -1.15
N LEU A 38 1.04 9.43 -2.42
CA LEU A 38 0.41 8.37 -3.21
C LEU A 38 1.33 7.14 -3.36
N GLU A 39 2.61 7.34 -3.62
CA GLU A 39 3.60 6.26 -3.72
C GLU A 39 3.79 5.52 -2.39
N ALA A 40 3.84 6.23 -1.27
CA ALA A 40 3.92 5.63 0.06
C ALA A 40 2.68 4.78 0.35
N LEU A 41 1.49 5.30 0.08
CA LEU A 41 0.24 4.55 0.26
C LEU A 41 0.16 3.32 -0.65
N GLN A 42 0.58 3.43 -1.92
CA GLN A 42 0.64 2.27 -2.82
C GLN A 42 1.53 1.15 -2.28
N ARG A 43 2.54 1.47 -1.48
CA ARG A 43 3.38 0.49 -0.78
C ARG A 43 2.81 0.02 0.55
N GLY A 44 1.77 0.67 1.07
CA GLY A 44 1.23 0.43 2.40
C GLY A 44 2.10 1.01 3.52
N ASP A 45 2.95 1.99 3.21
CA ASP A 45 3.93 2.59 4.11
C ASP A 45 3.30 3.80 4.83
N ALA A 46 2.79 3.62 6.03
CA ALA A 46 2.09 4.67 6.78
C ALA A 46 3.01 5.84 7.17
N GLU A 47 4.24 5.57 7.64
CA GLU A 47 5.15 6.61 8.13
C GLU A 47 5.62 7.58 7.03
N PRO A 48 6.15 7.12 5.87
CA PRO A 48 6.43 8.01 4.75
C PRO A 48 5.17 8.74 4.24
N GLY A 49 4.01 8.10 4.32
CA GLY A 49 2.73 8.71 3.98
C GLY A 49 2.38 9.88 4.89
N ARG A 50 2.55 9.75 6.21
CA ARG A 50 2.34 10.84 7.17
C ARG A 50 3.32 11.99 6.96
N GLN A 51 4.59 11.69 6.70
CA GLN A 51 5.60 12.72 6.43
C GLN A 51 5.25 13.54 5.19
N ALA A 52 4.89 12.88 4.08
CA ALA A 52 4.45 13.58 2.87
C ALA A 52 3.16 14.39 3.10
N LEU A 53 2.21 13.88 3.89
CA LEU A 53 1.02 14.63 4.28
C LEU A 53 1.37 15.89 5.08
N ASP A 54 2.28 15.80 6.04
CA ASP A 54 2.70 16.94 6.85
C ASP A 54 3.41 18.00 5.98
N GLU A 55 4.21 17.60 4.97
CA GLU A 55 4.78 18.50 3.97
C GLU A 55 3.69 19.20 3.14
N ILE A 56 2.63 18.48 2.73
CA ILE A 56 1.47 19.05 2.04
C ILE A 56 0.78 20.10 2.91
N LEU A 57 0.50 19.77 4.18
CA LEU A 57 -0.22 20.64 5.11
C LEU A 57 0.60 21.89 5.48
N ALA A 58 1.93 21.80 5.48
CA ALA A 58 2.84 22.94 5.71
C ALA A 58 2.96 23.87 4.49
N ALA A 59 2.51 23.46 3.29
CA ALA A 59 2.61 24.27 2.10
C ALA A 59 1.76 25.55 2.20
N PRO A 60 2.22 26.69 1.64
CA PRO A 60 1.47 27.95 1.64
C PRO A 60 0.09 27.86 1.01
N PHE A 61 -0.14 26.83 0.19
CA PHE A 61 -1.42 26.52 -0.40
C PHE A 61 -2.52 26.27 0.66
N PHE A 62 -2.16 25.75 1.83
CA PHE A 62 -3.05 25.49 2.95
C PHE A 62 -3.16 26.66 3.94
N ALA A 63 -2.53 27.81 3.67
CA ALA A 63 -2.67 29.04 4.48
C ALA A 63 -3.95 29.84 4.16
N ASN A 64 -4.97 29.21 3.63
CA ASN A 64 -6.25 29.82 3.22
C ASN A 64 -7.30 29.79 4.36
N PRO A 65 -8.43 30.51 4.23
CA PRO A 65 -9.54 30.36 5.19
C PRO A 65 -9.94 28.91 5.38
N PHE A 66 -10.26 28.52 6.63
CA PHE A 66 -10.50 27.15 7.07
C PHE A 66 -11.44 26.34 6.15
N ARG A 67 -12.54 26.96 5.66
CA ARG A 67 -13.48 26.30 4.75
C ARG A 67 -12.82 25.85 3.44
N HIS A 68 -11.91 26.66 2.89
CA HIS A 68 -11.20 26.28 1.66
C HIS A 68 -10.25 25.12 1.90
N ILE A 69 -9.55 25.13 3.05
CA ILE A 69 -8.68 24.03 3.47
C ILE A 69 -9.51 22.74 3.62
N GLN A 70 -10.68 22.83 4.23
CA GLN A 70 -11.58 21.71 4.42
C GLN A 70 -12.04 21.09 3.09
N TYR A 71 -12.38 21.91 2.08
CA TYR A 71 -12.69 21.38 0.74
C TYR A 71 -11.49 20.68 0.08
N ARG A 72 -10.28 21.24 0.22
CA ARG A 72 -9.06 20.63 -0.32
C ARG A 72 -8.72 19.33 0.40
N ALA A 73 -8.94 19.26 1.69
CA ALA A 73 -8.81 18.03 2.45
C ALA A 73 -9.77 16.93 1.96
N MET A 74 -11.01 17.30 1.62
CA MET A 74 -11.97 16.35 1.03
C MET A 74 -11.50 15.85 -0.35
N GLU A 75 -11.03 16.75 -1.22
CA GLU A 75 -10.47 16.38 -2.53
C GLU A 75 -9.31 15.40 -2.38
N LEU A 76 -8.37 15.70 -1.48
CA LEU A 76 -7.24 14.84 -1.18
C LEU A 76 -7.70 13.47 -0.65
N ALA A 77 -8.60 13.43 0.31
CA ALA A 77 -9.11 12.17 0.89
C ALA A 77 -9.78 11.28 -0.17
N ILE A 78 -10.56 11.86 -1.09
CA ILE A 78 -11.16 11.13 -2.20
C ILE A 78 -10.10 10.60 -3.17
N LEU A 79 -9.05 11.37 -3.46
CA LEU A 79 -7.93 10.93 -4.27
C LEU A 79 -7.20 9.75 -3.62
N LEU A 80 -6.88 9.88 -2.32
CA LEU A 80 -6.18 8.86 -1.54
C LEU A 80 -6.97 7.54 -1.45
N SER A 81 -8.30 7.61 -1.29
CA SER A 81 -9.15 6.41 -1.20
C SER A 81 -9.11 5.54 -2.45
N ARG A 82 -8.73 6.10 -3.59
CA ARG A 82 -8.61 5.39 -4.87
C ARG A 82 -7.24 4.77 -5.11
N THR A 83 -6.25 5.16 -4.32
CA THR A 83 -4.86 4.72 -4.51
C THR A 83 -4.69 3.21 -4.30
N GLY A 84 -5.50 2.64 -3.43
CA GLY A 84 -5.47 1.21 -3.09
C GLY A 84 -6.38 0.32 -3.95
N LEU A 85 -7.01 0.86 -5.00
CA LEU A 85 -7.92 0.08 -5.85
C LEU A 85 -7.17 -1.01 -6.61
N GLY A 86 -7.13 -2.20 -6.06
CA GLY A 86 -6.58 -3.41 -6.65
C GLY A 86 -7.56 -4.57 -6.56
N PRO A 87 -7.14 -5.79 -6.94
CA PRO A 87 -7.96 -6.99 -6.77
C PRO A 87 -8.39 -7.15 -5.30
N GLY A 88 -9.69 -7.16 -5.05
CA GLY A 88 -10.29 -7.27 -3.71
C GLY A 88 -11.03 -6.02 -3.21
N PHE A 89 -10.85 -4.86 -3.87
CA PHE A 89 -11.66 -3.67 -3.58
C PHE A 89 -12.95 -3.67 -4.40
N THR A 90 -14.08 -3.47 -3.75
CA THR A 90 -15.36 -3.25 -4.40
C THR A 90 -15.66 -1.76 -4.45
N ALA A 91 -16.34 -1.31 -5.52
CA ALA A 91 -16.78 0.09 -5.61
C ALA A 91 -17.62 0.52 -4.39
N LYS A 92 -18.41 -0.40 -3.82
CA LYS A 92 -19.21 -0.16 -2.61
C LYS A 92 -18.31 0.16 -1.41
N ALA A 93 -17.27 -0.62 -1.16
CA ALA A 93 -16.35 -0.40 -0.03
C ALA A 93 -15.62 0.95 -0.14
N VAL A 94 -15.24 1.35 -1.36
CA VAL A 94 -14.61 2.66 -1.62
C VAL A 94 -15.57 3.81 -1.33
N LEU A 95 -16.83 3.70 -1.75
CA LEU A 95 -17.83 4.73 -1.50
C LEU A 95 -18.15 4.86 0.00
N GLU A 96 -18.29 3.73 0.70
CA GLU A 96 -18.51 3.71 2.16
C GLU A 96 -17.32 4.34 2.92
N ALA A 97 -16.09 4.06 2.49
CA ALA A 97 -14.90 4.69 3.06
C ALA A 97 -14.88 6.21 2.79
N ASN A 98 -15.20 6.63 1.57
CA ASN A 98 -15.29 8.05 1.22
C ASN A 98 -16.31 8.80 2.09
N ASP A 99 -17.49 8.23 2.31
CA ASP A 99 -18.51 8.83 3.17
C ASP A 99 -17.99 9.04 4.61
N GLN A 100 -17.24 8.06 5.14
CA GLN A 100 -16.61 8.16 6.45
C GLN A 100 -15.52 9.23 6.48
N TYR A 101 -14.67 9.30 5.45
CA TYR A 101 -13.59 10.29 5.37
C TYR A 101 -14.13 11.72 5.23
N ILE A 102 -15.15 11.91 4.39
CA ILE A 102 -15.81 13.20 4.23
C ILE A 102 -16.46 13.63 5.56
N LYS A 103 -17.08 12.69 6.29
CA LYS A 103 -17.66 12.97 7.60
C LYS A 103 -16.60 13.42 8.59
N LEU A 104 -15.48 12.71 8.73
CA LEU A 104 -14.37 13.08 9.62
C LEU A 104 -13.84 14.48 9.31
N ILE A 105 -13.66 14.82 8.04
CA ILE A 105 -13.17 16.13 7.62
C ILE A 105 -14.20 17.23 7.89
N ARG A 106 -15.48 16.96 7.71
CA ARG A 106 -16.55 17.94 7.97
C ARG A 106 -16.78 18.23 9.46
N GLU A 107 -16.51 17.27 10.32
CA GLU A 107 -16.64 17.38 11.78
C GLU A 107 -15.45 18.12 12.43
N ALA A 108 -14.36 18.36 11.67
CA ALA A 108 -13.22 19.13 12.15
C ALA A 108 -13.57 20.62 12.20
N ASP A 109 -13.33 21.26 13.34
CA ASP A 109 -13.58 22.68 13.60
C ASP A 109 -12.28 23.52 13.63
N SER A 110 -11.11 22.86 13.57
CA SER A 110 -9.79 23.49 13.57
C SER A 110 -8.85 22.87 12.52
N ILE A 111 -7.75 23.57 12.23
CA ILE A 111 -6.69 23.06 11.32
C ILE A 111 -6.04 21.82 11.95
N GLU A 112 -5.83 21.82 13.26
CA GLU A 112 -5.24 20.71 14.01
C GLU A 112 -6.13 19.46 13.91
N GLU A 113 -7.42 19.60 14.13
CA GLU A 113 -8.38 18.49 14.00
C GLU A 113 -8.47 17.98 12.57
N LEU A 114 -8.41 18.89 11.59
CA LEU A 114 -8.39 18.53 10.18
C LEU A 114 -7.13 17.74 9.80
N ALA A 115 -5.97 18.17 10.29
CA ALA A 115 -4.71 17.47 10.11
C ALA A 115 -4.75 16.08 10.73
N ASP A 116 -5.28 15.94 11.93
CA ASP A 116 -5.46 14.66 12.61
C ASP A 116 -6.45 13.74 11.87
N ALA A 117 -7.52 14.29 11.32
CA ALA A 117 -8.45 13.53 10.49
C ALA A 117 -7.75 12.97 9.24
N LEU A 118 -6.96 13.80 8.55
CA LEU A 118 -6.18 13.36 7.38
C LEU A 118 -5.12 12.30 7.71
N ARG A 119 -4.40 12.44 8.84
CA ARG A 119 -3.45 11.41 9.30
C ARG A 119 -4.14 10.08 9.57
N ARG A 120 -5.31 10.09 10.22
CA ARG A 120 -6.11 8.87 10.43
C ARG A 120 -6.54 8.23 9.12
N ILE A 121 -6.89 9.03 8.11
CA ILE A 121 -7.26 8.54 6.77
C ILE A 121 -6.04 7.88 6.10
N VAL A 122 -4.87 8.52 6.15
CA VAL A 122 -3.61 7.96 5.63
C VAL A 122 -3.28 6.63 6.30
N ASP A 123 -3.36 6.56 7.64
CA ASP A 123 -3.10 5.34 8.40
C ASP A 123 -4.08 4.21 8.07
N ALA A 124 -5.36 4.53 7.94
CA ALA A 124 -6.39 3.56 7.56
C ALA A 124 -6.14 2.97 6.17
N ILE A 125 -5.83 3.83 5.19
CA ILE A 125 -5.56 3.39 3.81
C ILE A 125 -4.26 2.58 3.75
N ALA A 126 -3.17 3.06 4.37
CA ALA A 126 -1.89 2.36 4.40
C ALA A 126 -2.02 0.98 5.07
N GLY A 127 -2.68 0.92 6.23
CA GLY A 127 -2.93 -0.34 6.94
C GLY A 127 -3.77 -1.32 6.14
N GLN A 128 -4.79 -0.85 5.42
CA GLN A 128 -5.62 -1.68 4.56
C GLN A 128 -4.81 -2.26 3.39
N ILE A 129 -3.98 -1.45 2.74
CA ILE A 129 -3.13 -1.88 1.63
C ILE A 129 -2.07 -2.87 2.12
N ALA A 130 -1.41 -2.59 3.23
CA ALA A 130 -0.43 -3.48 3.85
C ALA A 130 -1.05 -4.85 4.21
N SER A 131 -2.25 -4.85 4.80
CA SER A 131 -2.98 -6.07 5.13
C SER A 131 -3.31 -6.91 3.90
N LEU A 132 -3.83 -6.28 2.84
CA LEU A 132 -4.15 -6.97 1.59
C LEU A 132 -2.90 -7.52 0.90
N ARG A 133 -1.79 -6.79 0.94
CA ARG A 133 -0.49 -7.27 0.45
C ARG A 133 -0.03 -8.48 1.24
N GLY A 134 -0.09 -8.42 2.57
CA GLY A 134 0.27 -9.55 3.43
C GLY A 134 -0.53 -10.81 3.11
N ILE A 135 -1.86 -10.70 2.96
CA ILE A 135 -2.73 -11.82 2.57
C ILE A 135 -2.37 -12.34 1.16
N HIS A 136 -2.10 -11.44 0.22
CA HIS A 136 -1.76 -11.81 -1.15
C HIS A 136 -0.39 -12.50 -1.22
N HIS A 137 0.59 -12.01 -0.46
CA HIS A 137 1.91 -12.63 -0.33
C HIS A 137 1.80 -14.03 0.27
N ALA A 138 1.12 -14.18 1.41
CA ALA A 138 0.94 -15.48 2.06
C ALA A 138 0.28 -16.51 1.13
N SER A 139 -0.76 -16.10 0.40
CA SER A 139 -1.45 -16.98 -0.54
C SER A 139 -0.59 -17.36 -1.74
N SER A 140 0.21 -16.43 -2.23
CA SER A 140 1.15 -16.63 -3.36
C SER A 140 2.32 -17.50 -2.96
N LEU A 141 2.90 -17.30 -1.78
CA LEU A 141 3.94 -18.16 -1.23
C LEU A 141 3.44 -19.60 -1.02
N LYS A 142 2.23 -19.78 -0.51
CA LYS A 142 1.61 -21.11 -0.40
C LYS A 142 1.44 -21.79 -1.78
N ARG A 143 1.12 -21.05 -2.84
CA ARG A 143 1.08 -21.59 -4.21
C ARG A 143 2.47 -22.01 -4.69
N ALA A 144 3.47 -21.16 -4.43
CA ALA A 144 4.88 -21.47 -4.75
C ALA A 144 5.35 -22.73 -4.02
N GLU A 145 5.10 -22.81 -2.73
CA GLU A 145 5.47 -23.95 -1.90
C GLU A 145 4.83 -25.24 -2.40
N ARG A 146 3.53 -25.23 -2.68
CA ARG A 146 2.83 -26.38 -3.28
C ARG A 146 3.45 -26.79 -4.61
N PHE A 147 3.69 -25.84 -5.50
CA PHE A 147 4.31 -26.10 -6.80
C PHE A 147 5.71 -26.72 -6.64
N ILE A 148 6.52 -26.22 -5.70
CA ILE A 148 7.83 -26.76 -5.39
C ILE A 148 7.68 -28.21 -4.89
N GLN A 149 6.82 -28.48 -3.92
CA GLN A 149 6.61 -29.82 -3.35
C GLN A 149 6.17 -30.85 -4.39
N GLU A 150 5.36 -30.45 -5.36
CA GLU A 150 4.90 -31.30 -6.44
C GLU A 150 5.96 -31.52 -7.53
N ASN A 151 6.94 -30.62 -7.65
CA ASN A 151 7.85 -30.58 -8.81
C ASN A 151 9.35 -30.61 -8.50
N PHE A 152 9.78 -30.62 -7.22
CA PHE A 152 11.21 -30.48 -6.84
C PHE A 152 12.09 -31.62 -7.35
N THR A 153 11.53 -32.77 -7.74
CA THR A 153 12.25 -33.91 -8.31
C THR A 153 12.70 -33.65 -9.74
N ARG A 154 12.03 -32.78 -10.46
CA ARG A 154 12.42 -32.32 -11.81
C ARG A 154 13.24 -31.03 -11.75
N ARG A 155 13.85 -30.63 -12.85
CA ARG A 155 14.49 -29.31 -12.94
C ARG A 155 13.42 -28.22 -13.04
N ILE A 156 13.20 -27.50 -11.96
CA ILE A 156 12.39 -26.29 -11.92
C ILE A 156 13.29 -25.09 -11.64
N GLY A 157 12.94 -23.95 -12.24
CA GLY A 157 13.68 -22.69 -12.10
C GLY A 157 12.84 -21.59 -11.49
N LEU A 158 13.50 -20.47 -11.17
CA LEU A 158 12.88 -19.29 -10.57
C LEU A 158 11.65 -18.82 -11.36
N LYS A 159 11.74 -18.81 -12.70
CA LYS A 159 10.66 -18.34 -13.57
C LYS A 159 9.39 -19.19 -13.43
N GLU A 160 9.51 -20.52 -13.43
CA GLU A 160 8.36 -21.43 -13.31
C GLU A 160 7.66 -21.31 -11.95
N VAL A 161 8.45 -21.18 -10.86
CA VAL A 161 7.90 -21.04 -9.51
C VAL A 161 7.23 -19.66 -9.33
N ALA A 162 7.83 -18.60 -9.87
CA ALA A 162 7.26 -17.27 -9.86
C ALA A 162 5.92 -17.22 -10.64
N GLU A 163 5.84 -17.83 -11.82
CA GLU A 163 4.61 -17.95 -12.60
C GLU A 163 3.52 -18.70 -11.81
N ALA A 164 3.86 -19.82 -11.17
CA ALA A 164 2.95 -20.57 -10.34
C ALA A 164 2.45 -19.78 -9.12
N SER A 165 3.27 -18.89 -8.57
CA SER A 165 2.90 -18.00 -7.47
C SER A 165 2.09 -16.79 -7.91
N GLY A 166 2.14 -16.43 -9.21
CA GLY A 166 1.50 -15.23 -9.74
C GLY A 166 2.37 -13.97 -9.60
N PHE A 167 3.67 -14.12 -9.34
CA PHE A 167 4.63 -13.02 -9.24
C PHE A 167 5.57 -12.92 -10.45
N SER A 168 6.19 -11.75 -10.66
CA SER A 168 7.35 -11.66 -11.54
C SER A 168 8.54 -12.39 -10.90
N ALA A 169 9.45 -12.91 -11.73
CA ALA A 169 10.63 -13.65 -11.24
C ALA A 169 11.51 -12.81 -10.30
N ALA A 170 11.71 -11.51 -10.61
CA ALA A 170 12.49 -10.60 -9.76
C ALA A 170 11.84 -10.39 -8.40
N TYR A 171 10.54 -10.11 -8.38
CA TYR A 171 9.79 -9.88 -7.15
C TYR A 171 9.69 -11.15 -6.29
N PHE A 172 9.41 -12.30 -6.91
CA PHE A 172 9.40 -13.59 -6.23
C PHE A 172 10.74 -13.90 -5.57
N SER A 173 11.86 -13.66 -6.29
CA SER A 173 13.20 -13.88 -5.74
C SER A 173 13.44 -13.09 -4.46
N THR A 174 13.05 -11.81 -4.43
CA THR A 174 13.21 -10.95 -3.26
C THR A 174 12.40 -11.47 -2.08
N ILE A 175 11.10 -11.68 -2.27
CA ILE A 175 10.19 -12.14 -1.19
C ILE A 175 10.59 -13.53 -0.70
N PHE A 176 10.92 -14.44 -1.62
CA PHE A 176 11.31 -15.80 -1.25
C PHE A 176 12.58 -15.80 -0.39
N ASN A 177 13.58 -14.98 -0.74
CA ASN A 177 14.81 -14.86 0.06
C ASN A 177 14.54 -14.24 1.45
N GLU A 178 13.65 -13.25 1.52
CA GLU A 178 13.25 -12.61 2.78
C GLU A 178 12.52 -13.60 3.71
N GLU A 179 11.57 -14.37 3.18
CA GLU A 179 10.76 -15.29 3.97
C GLU A 179 11.46 -16.61 4.31
N MET A 180 12.27 -17.14 3.40
CA MET A 180 12.92 -18.44 3.56
C MET A 180 14.38 -18.34 4.08
N GLY A 181 14.95 -17.12 4.11
CA GLY A 181 16.34 -16.89 4.52
C GLY A 181 17.39 -17.44 3.53
N GLU A 182 16.96 -18.03 2.41
CA GLU A 182 17.83 -18.61 1.40
C GLU A 182 17.22 -18.46 -0.01
N ASN A 183 18.07 -18.51 -1.04
CA ASN A 183 17.58 -18.45 -2.41
C ASN A 183 16.93 -19.77 -2.86
N LEU A 184 16.05 -19.69 -3.87
CA LEU A 184 15.30 -20.85 -4.37
C LEU A 184 16.19 -22.03 -4.77
N SER A 185 17.37 -21.79 -5.35
CA SER A 185 18.28 -22.86 -5.76
C SER A 185 18.84 -23.63 -4.57
N SER A 186 19.23 -22.92 -3.51
CA SER A 186 19.68 -23.52 -2.24
C SER A 186 18.56 -24.33 -1.60
N TYR A 187 17.39 -23.75 -1.52
CA TYR A 187 16.18 -24.40 -0.99
C TYR A 187 15.85 -25.70 -1.74
N LEU A 188 15.83 -25.69 -3.07
CA LEU A 188 15.58 -26.88 -3.88
C LEU A 188 16.65 -27.94 -3.70
N ASN A 189 17.91 -27.56 -3.59
CA ASN A 189 18.99 -28.50 -3.35
C ASN A 189 18.87 -29.16 -1.98
N ARG A 190 18.56 -28.38 -0.95
CA ARG A 190 18.32 -28.91 0.41
C ARG A 190 17.16 -29.92 0.40
N LEU A 191 16.01 -29.58 -0.18
CA LEU A 191 14.88 -30.50 -0.31
C LEU A 191 15.23 -31.82 -1.00
N ARG A 192 16.02 -31.74 -2.08
CA ARG A 192 16.47 -32.94 -2.83
C ARG A 192 17.39 -33.82 -1.99
N VAL A 193 18.32 -33.21 -1.27
CA VAL A 193 19.24 -33.94 -0.39
C VAL A 193 18.49 -34.61 0.77
N GLU A 194 17.58 -33.87 1.42
CA GLU A 194 16.73 -34.43 2.48
C GLU A 194 15.89 -35.61 1.98
N ARG A 195 15.31 -35.49 0.79
CA ARG A 195 14.51 -36.59 0.20
C ARG A 195 15.37 -37.79 -0.17
N ALA A 196 16.56 -37.57 -0.73
CA ALA A 196 17.51 -38.64 -1.04
C ALA A 196 17.96 -39.36 0.23
N GLY A 197 18.28 -38.61 1.29
CA GLY A 197 18.62 -39.17 2.62
C GLY A 197 17.50 -40.05 3.18
N TYR A 198 16.25 -39.55 3.11
CA TYR A 198 15.11 -40.35 3.56
C TYR A 198 14.94 -41.65 2.75
N MET A 199 15.07 -41.57 1.41
CA MET A 199 14.97 -42.78 0.58
C MET A 199 16.06 -43.81 0.88
N LEU A 200 17.28 -43.36 1.09
CA LEU A 200 18.39 -44.25 1.44
C LEU A 200 18.17 -44.94 2.79
N THR A 201 17.70 -44.23 3.80
CA THR A 201 17.44 -44.82 5.12
C THR A 201 16.21 -45.71 5.13
N ALA A 202 15.17 -45.37 4.36
CA ALA A 202 13.92 -46.16 4.27
C ALA A 202 14.09 -47.44 3.44
N THR A 203 15.00 -47.44 2.45
CA THR A 203 15.20 -48.60 1.54
C THR A 203 16.37 -49.51 1.97
N ASN A 204 17.25 -49.06 2.84
CA ASN A 204 18.41 -49.86 3.28
C ASN A 204 18.74 -49.60 4.79
N PRO A 205 18.09 -50.35 5.70
CA PRO A 205 18.24 -50.13 7.14
C PRO A 205 19.64 -50.41 7.71
N SER A 206 20.57 -50.93 6.89
CA SER A 206 21.96 -51.16 7.30
C SER A 206 22.90 -49.95 7.07
N LEU A 207 22.42 -48.88 6.44
CA LEU A 207 23.18 -47.63 6.34
C LEU A 207 22.95 -46.84 7.64
N SER A 208 23.99 -46.61 8.40
CA SER A 208 23.96 -45.71 9.56
C SER A 208 23.39 -44.34 9.11
N PRO A 209 22.55 -43.69 9.95
CA PRO A 209 22.01 -42.41 9.61
C PRO A 209 23.17 -41.43 9.31
N LEU A 210 22.99 -40.65 8.23
CA LEU A 210 23.88 -39.51 7.94
C LEU A 210 23.98 -38.64 9.19
N PRO A 211 25.17 -38.09 9.52
CA PRO A 211 25.34 -37.29 10.70
C PRO A 211 24.24 -36.24 10.80
N ASP A 212 23.61 -36.20 11.95
CA ASP A 212 22.52 -35.31 12.28
C ASP A 212 22.91 -33.86 12.00
N ASN A 213 22.29 -33.27 10.98
CA ASN A 213 22.48 -31.88 10.62
C ASN A 213 21.69 -30.93 11.55
N SER A 214 21.25 -31.40 12.74
CA SER A 214 20.54 -30.62 13.75
C SER A 214 21.31 -29.38 14.23
N ARG A 215 22.65 -29.34 14.00
CA ARG A 215 23.46 -28.15 14.29
C ARG A 215 23.32 -27.00 13.28
N LEU A 216 22.65 -27.20 12.16
CA LEU A 216 22.41 -26.11 11.20
C LEU A 216 21.12 -25.33 11.49
N ASN A 217 20.25 -25.83 12.38
CA ASN A 217 18.97 -25.20 12.70
C ASN A 217 19.01 -24.28 13.95
N GLU A 218 20.12 -24.25 14.69
CA GLU A 218 20.24 -23.38 15.88
C GLU A 218 20.70 -21.95 15.58
N SER A 219 21.00 -21.63 14.30
CA SER A 219 21.43 -20.27 13.91
C SER A 219 20.32 -19.37 13.40
N TYR A 220 19.07 -19.82 13.38
CA TYR A 220 17.95 -19.07 12.79
C TYR A 220 16.81 -18.73 13.75
N THR A 221 17.05 -18.80 15.06
CA THR A 221 16.14 -18.24 16.07
C THR A 221 16.82 -17.05 16.76
N LEU A 222 16.76 -15.88 16.10
CA LEU A 222 16.83 -14.55 16.74
C LEU A 222 15.98 -13.59 15.93
#